data_ac72b87557e62f4d97446bf9cf901815
#
_entry.id   ac72b87557e62f4d97446bf9cf901815
#
_cell.length_a   1.000
_cell.length_b   1.000
_cell.length_c   1.000
_cell.angle_alpha   90.00
_cell.angle_beta   90.00
_cell.angle_gamma   90.00
#
_symmetry.space_group_name_H-M   'P 1'
#
loop_
_entity.id
_entity.type
_entity.pdbx_description
1 polymer ?
#
loop_
_entity_poly.entity_id
_entity_poly.type
_entity_poly.pdbx_seq_one_letter_code
_entity_poly.pdbx_strand_id
1 'polypeptide(L)'
;MKYVIGMLLFLYTLAFTAVLYANCTGCGEDGHQMCPIEKETEVEAVFAVCVFADGTLIDHKGAESMSDCLKTKRKVTKMWRNKAEATDTVEINGIEYKIDGESLAFMCDLVDAHVHGYADGSWEIIEILGKHKE
;
A
#
# COMPACT_ATOMS: atom_id res chain seq x y z
N MET A 1 48.08 24.32 -21.58
CA MET A 1 47.10 23.22 -21.71
C MET A 1 46.56 22.64 -20.38
N LYS A 2 47.31 22.67 -19.30
CA LYS A 2 46.83 22.10 -18.01
C LYS A 2 45.65 22.86 -17.38
N TYR A 3 45.47 24.13 -17.63
CA TYR A 3 44.39 24.95 -17.04
C TYR A 3 43.06 24.84 -17.80
N VAL A 4 43.07 24.50 -19.07
CA VAL A 4 41.87 24.38 -19.89
C VAL A 4 41.05 23.13 -19.53
N ILE A 5 41.76 22.03 -19.18
CA ILE A 5 41.14 20.77 -18.76
C ILE A 5 40.44 20.92 -17.42
N GLY A 6 41.10 21.67 -16.47
CA GLY A 6 40.49 21.92 -15.15
C GLY A 6 39.23 22.76 -15.22
N MET A 7 39.18 23.75 -16.11
CA MET A 7 38.03 24.62 -16.28
C MET A 7 36.83 23.92 -16.94
N LEU A 8 37.12 23.01 -17.88
CA LEU A 8 36.09 22.18 -18.50
C LEU A 8 35.47 21.15 -17.53
N LEU A 9 36.29 20.58 -16.65
CA LEU A 9 35.79 19.67 -15.59
C LEU A 9 34.94 20.40 -14.55
N PHE A 10 35.31 21.65 -14.23
CA PHE A 10 34.57 22.46 -13.28
C PHE A 10 33.20 22.90 -13.83
N LEU A 11 33.12 23.23 -15.12
CA LEU A 11 31.87 23.52 -15.80
C LEU A 11 30.98 22.29 -15.92
N TYR A 12 31.56 21.11 -16.09
CA TYR A 12 30.81 19.86 -16.18
C TYR A 12 30.20 19.46 -14.84
N THR A 13 30.89 19.68 -13.72
CA THR A 13 30.38 19.43 -12.37
C THR A 13 29.26 20.40 -11.98
N LEU A 14 29.36 21.67 -12.39
CA LEU A 14 28.31 22.68 -12.17
C LEU A 14 27.04 22.39 -12.99
N ALA A 15 27.18 21.86 -14.21
CA ALA A 15 26.03 21.47 -15.04
C ALA A 15 25.32 20.22 -14.49
N PHE A 16 26.08 19.29 -13.87
CA PHE A 16 25.49 18.05 -13.30
C PHE A 16 24.76 18.31 -11.98
N THR A 17 25.21 19.26 -11.17
CA THR A 17 24.51 19.65 -9.94
C THR A 17 23.24 20.44 -10.23
N ALA A 18 23.19 21.21 -11.31
CA ALA A 18 21.98 21.95 -11.70
C ALA A 18 20.85 21.03 -12.18
N VAL A 19 21.17 19.88 -12.80
CA VAL A 19 20.16 18.91 -13.26
C VAL A 19 19.51 18.15 -12.11
N LEU A 20 20.22 17.95 -11.00
CA LEU A 20 19.65 17.29 -9.81
C LEU A 20 18.73 18.19 -8.98
N TYR A 21 18.89 19.52 -9.08
CA TYR A 21 18.01 20.48 -8.40
C TYR A 21 16.77 20.89 -9.23
N ALA A 22 16.76 20.63 -10.53
CA ALA A 22 15.66 21.02 -11.41
C ALA A 22 14.43 20.10 -11.32
N ASN A 23 14.53 18.95 -10.65
CA ASN A 23 13.42 17.99 -10.55
C ASN A 23 12.51 18.21 -9.33
N CYS A 24 12.80 19.16 -8.44
CA CYS A 24 11.97 19.46 -7.27
C CYS A 24 11.22 20.81 -7.33
N THR A 25 11.35 21.58 -8.41
CA THR A 25 10.70 22.89 -8.55
C THR A 25 9.55 22.90 -9.56
N GLY A 26 8.86 21.78 -9.71
CA GLY A 26 7.74 21.64 -10.64
C GLY A 26 6.36 22.04 -10.10
N CYS A 27 6.26 22.71 -8.96
CA CYS A 27 5.04 23.38 -8.54
C CYS A 27 5.03 24.81 -9.11
N GLY A 28 4.89 24.92 -10.44
CA GLY A 28 4.74 26.21 -11.11
C GLY A 28 3.38 26.84 -10.81
N GLU A 29 3.35 28.16 -10.71
CA GLU A 29 2.18 28.99 -10.41
C GLU A 29 1.01 28.85 -11.41
N ASP A 30 1.09 27.97 -12.40
CA ASP A 30 0.11 27.85 -13.48
C ASP A 30 -0.89 26.68 -13.32
N GLY A 31 -1.16 26.23 -12.11
CA GLY A 31 -2.40 25.54 -11.72
C GLY A 31 -2.76 24.22 -12.42
N HIS A 32 -1.92 23.60 -13.25
CA HIS A 32 -2.29 22.44 -14.07
C HIS A 32 -1.41 21.19 -13.93
N GLN A 33 -0.44 21.17 -13.03
CA GLN A 33 0.20 19.93 -12.65
C GLN A 33 -0.22 19.58 -11.22
N MET A 34 -1.18 18.67 -11.11
CA MET A 34 -1.48 18.00 -9.86
C MET A 34 -0.22 17.31 -9.38
N CYS A 35 0.53 17.95 -8.48
CA CYS A 35 1.37 17.19 -7.57
C CYS A 35 0.43 16.20 -6.86
N PRO A 36 0.69 14.88 -6.89
CA PRO A 36 -0.06 13.99 -6.03
C PRO A 36 0.17 14.51 -4.61
N ILE A 37 -0.88 15.05 -3.99
CA ILE A 37 -0.87 15.33 -2.58
C ILE A 37 -0.83 13.95 -1.96
N GLU A 38 0.36 13.49 -1.57
CA GLU A 38 0.48 12.34 -0.68
C GLU A 38 -0.24 12.76 0.60
N LYS A 39 -1.48 12.32 0.70
CA LYS A 39 -2.22 12.45 1.93
C LYS A 39 -1.48 11.60 2.95
N GLU A 40 -1.02 12.22 4.03
CA GLU A 40 -0.32 11.54 5.10
C GLU A 40 -1.11 10.30 5.52
N THR A 41 -0.40 9.22 5.79
CA THR A 41 -0.99 7.99 6.29
C THR A 41 -1.52 8.26 7.70
N GLU A 42 -2.82 8.24 7.87
CA GLU A 42 -3.48 8.46 9.16
C GLU A 42 -3.89 7.12 9.78
N VAL A 43 -3.92 7.06 11.11
CA VAL A 43 -4.49 5.92 11.83
C VAL A 43 -5.98 6.14 11.97
N GLU A 44 -6.76 5.25 11.39
CA GLU A 44 -8.22 5.31 11.44
C GLU A 44 -8.82 3.97 11.89
N ALA A 45 -9.99 4.03 12.53
CA ALA A 45 -10.81 2.85 12.80
C ALA A 45 -11.67 2.55 11.57
N VAL A 46 -11.41 1.43 10.91
CA VAL A 46 -12.08 1.04 9.67
C VAL A 46 -12.57 -0.40 9.71
N PHE A 47 -13.65 -0.69 9.01
CA PHE A 47 -14.07 -2.07 8.81
C PHE A 47 -13.12 -2.76 7.84
N ALA A 48 -12.69 -3.97 8.17
CA ALA A 48 -11.83 -4.77 7.30
C ALA A 48 -12.23 -6.23 7.26
N VAL A 49 -12.13 -6.81 6.07
CA VAL A 49 -12.07 -8.27 5.91
C VAL A 49 -10.63 -8.68 6.14
N CYS A 50 -10.41 -9.53 7.12
CA CYS A 50 -9.10 -10.08 7.42
C CYS A 50 -9.09 -11.56 7.04
N VAL A 51 -8.03 -11.98 6.35
CA VAL A 51 -7.78 -13.38 5.96
C VAL A 51 -6.59 -13.89 6.76
N PHE A 52 -6.79 -14.99 7.46
CA PHE A 52 -5.76 -15.62 8.27
C PHE A 52 -5.42 -17.00 7.71
N ALA A 53 -4.14 -17.36 7.74
CA ALA A 53 -3.65 -18.71 7.54
C ALA A 53 -2.89 -19.17 8.80
N ASP A 54 -3.32 -20.23 9.43
CA ASP A 54 -2.78 -20.73 10.71
C ASP A 54 -2.67 -19.63 11.79
N GLY A 55 -3.69 -18.75 11.86
CA GLY A 55 -3.73 -17.64 12.82
C GLY A 55 -2.89 -16.42 12.45
N THR A 56 -2.17 -16.44 11.33
CA THR A 56 -1.39 -15.31 10.84
C THR A 56 -2.18 -14.54 9.79
N LEU A 57 -2.26 -13.21 9.91
CA LEU A 57 -2.89 -12.34 8.93
C LEU A 57 -2.08 -12.36 7.64
N ILE A 58 -2.69 -12.80 6.54
CA ILE A 58 -2.03 -12.93 5.22
C ILE A 58 -2.59 -11.96 4.18
N ASP A 59 -3.82 -11.49 4.36
CA ASP A 59 -4.47 -10.56 3.44
C ASP A 59 -5.55 -9.75 4.17
N HIS A 60 -5.82 -8.56 3.68
CA HIS A 60 -6.89 -7.70 4.22
C HIS A 60 -7.50 -6.83 3.14
N LYS A 61 -8.75 -6.43 3.33
CA LYS A 61 -9.43 -5.49 2.47
C LYS A 61 -10.36 -4.59 3.28
N GLY A 62 -10.23 -3.28 3.11
CA GLY A 62 -11.07 -2.28 3.75
C GLY A 62 -12.50 -2.28 3.22
N ALA A 63 -13.43 -1.85 4.06
CA ALA A 63 -14.83 -1.66 3.73
C ALA A 63 -15.38 -0.40 4.44
N GLU A 64 -16.35 0.24 3.84
CA GLU A 64 -16.95 1.48 4.38
C GLU A 64 -17.93 1.21 5.54
N SER A 65 -18.48 0.00 5.59
CA SER A 65 -19.45 -0.42 6.60
C SER A 65 -19.35 -1.90 6.90
N MET A 66 -19.96 -2.33 8.01
CA MET A 66 -20.07 -3.76 8.33
C MET A 66 -20.83 -4.54 7.24
N SER A 67 -21.86 -3.96 6.66
CA SER A 67 -22.60 -4.58 5.56
C SER A 67 -21.73 -4.83 4.33
N ASP A 68 -20.92 -3.86 3.96
CA ASP A 68 -20.00 -3.97 2.82
C ASP A 68 -18.84 -4.91 3.13
N CYS A 69 -18.37 -4.93 4.39
CA CYS A 69 -17.40 -5.90 4.87
C CYS A 69 -17.91 -7.34 4.68
N LEU A 70 -19.14 -7.62 5.09
CA LEU A 70 -19.76 -8.95 4.93
C LEU A 70 -19.94 -9.36 3.47
N LYS A 71 -20.34 -8.43 2.60
CA LYS A 71 -20.41 -8.68 1.14
C LYS A 71 -19.03 -9.00 0.56
N THR A 72 -18.04 -8.19 0.93
CA THR A 72 -16.65 -8.36 0.50
C THR A 72 -16.06 -9.66 1.04
N LYS A 73 -16.34 -10.03 2.31
CA LYS A 73 -15.93 -11.29 2.91
C LYS A 73 -16.39 -12.49 2.07
N ARG A 74 -17.62 -12.52 1.59
CA ARG A 74 -18.11 -13.61 0.74
C ARG A 74 -17.31 -13.78 -0.54
N LYS A 75 -16.93 -12.65 -1.19
CA LYS A 75 -16.12 -12.65 -2.42
C LYS A 75 -14.69 -13.12 -2.12
N VAL A 76 -14.09 -12.58 -1.08
CA VAL A 76 -12.73 -12.91 -0.64
C VAL A 76 -12.64 -14.38 -0.23
N THR A 77 -13.60 -14.88 0.54
CA THR A 77 -13.67 -16.29 0.95
C THR A 77 -13.72 -17.21 -0.27
N LYS A 78 -14.57 -16.90 -1.27
CA LYS A 78 -14.65 -17.69 -2.49
C LYS A 78 -13.34 -17.68 -3.27
N MET A 79 -12.70 -16.51 -3.39
CA MET A 79 -11.42 -16.37 -4.08
C MET A 79 -10.32 -17.21 -3.42
N TRP A 80 -10.19 -17.12 -2.10
CA TRP A 80 -9.17 -17.86 -1.36
C TRP A 80 -9.42 -19.36 -1.32
N ARG A 81 -10.69 -19.80 -1.23
CA ARG A 81 -11.04 -21.21 -1.33
C ARG A 81 -10.71 -21.79 -2.70
N ASN A 82 -11.04 -21.09 -3.78
CA ASN A 82 -10.65 -21.52 -5.13
C ASN A 82 -9.13 -21.58 -5.30
N LYS A 83 -8.40 -20.65 -4.68
CA LYS A 83 -6.93 -20.67 -4.67
C LYS A 83 -6.38 -21.87 -3.90
N ALA A 84 -6.99 -22.20 -2.75
CA ALA A 84 -6.62 -23.35 -1.93
C ALA A 84 -6.92 -24.71 -2.62
N GLU A 85 -7.90 -24.77 -3.52
CA GLU A 85 -8.17 -25.95 -4.36
C GLU A 85 -7.09 -26.15 -5.45
N ALA A 86 -6.47 -25.05 -5.88
CA ALA A 86 -5.45 -25.08 -6.93
C ALA A 86 -4.01 -25.27 -6.37
N THR A 87 -3.75 -24.77 -5.17
CA THR A 87 -2.43 -24.82 -4.51
C THR A 87 -2.59 -24.97 -3.00
N ASP A 88 -1.74 -25.78 -2.38
CA ASP A 88 -1.77 -26.00 -0.92
C ASP A 88 -1.09 -24.86 -0.14
N THR A 89 -0.31 -24.03 -0.83
CA THR A 89 0.50 -22.98 -0.21
C THR A 89 0.45 -21.68 -1.01
N VAL A 90 0.75 -20.58 -0.35
CA VAL A 90 0.96 -19.26 -0.95
C VAL A 90 2.18 -18.60 -0.34
N GLU A 91 2.99 -17.97 -1.18
CA GLU A 91 4.12 -17.16 -0.73
C GLU A 91 3.71 -15.69 -0.68
N ILE A 92 3.92 -15.06 0.47
CA ILE A 92 3.67 -13.64 0.73
C ILE A 92 4.92 -13.06 1.40
N ASN A 93 5.54 -12.07 0.78
CA ASN A 93 6.76 -11.43 1.27
C ASN A 93 7.91 -12.42 1.58
N GLY A 94 8.06 -13.48 0.78
CA GLY A 94 9.07 -14.50 0.95
C GLY A 94 8.78 -15.54 2.04
N ILE A 95 7.59 -15.50 2.64
CA ILE A 95 7.13 -16.48 3.63
C ILE A 95 6.05 -17.35 3.01
N GLU A 96 6.20 -18.66 3.11
CA GLU A 96 5.22 -19.64 2.63
C GLU A 96 4.19 -19.91 3.70
N TYR A 97 2.91 -19.80 3.33
CA TYR A 97 1.76 -20.09 4.19
C TYR A 97 0.94 -21.24 3.61
N LYS A 98 0.51 -22.14 4.47
CA LYS A 98 -0.43 -23.19 4.12
C LYS A 98 -1.85 -22.60 4.03
N ILE A 99 -2.56 -22.87 2.95
CA ILE A 99 -3.89 -22.30 2.65
C ILE A 99 -4.96 -23.38 2.42
N ASP A 100 -4.91 -24.46 3.15
CA ASP A 100 -5.99 -25.46 3.10
C ASP A 100 -7.27 -24.97 3.78
N GLY A 101 -8.35 -25.73 3.62
CA GLY A 101 -9.66 -25.33 4.15
C GLY A 101 -9.74 -25.28 5.68
N GLU A 102 -8.78 -25.87 6.40
CA GLU A 102 -8.72 -25.85 7.86
C GLU A 102 -7.85 -24.70 8.38
N SER A 103 -6.81 -24.32 7.64
CA SER A 103 -5.90 -23.26 8.04
C SER A 103 -6.43 -21.85 7.75
N LEU A 104 -7.34 -21.70 6.77
CA LEU A 104 -7.92 -20.42 6.38
C LEU A 104 -9.05 -20.00 7.31
N ALA A 105 -8.98 -18.76 7.81
CA ALA A 105 -10.06 -18.09 8.53
C ALA A 105 -10.32 -16.70 7.96
N PHE A 106 -11.58 -16.29 8.00
CA PHE A 106 -12.06 -15.01 7.44
C PHE A 106 -12.87 -14.27 8.49
N MET A 107 -12.50 -13.04 8.76
CA MET A 107 -13.19 -12.19 9.75
C MET A 107 -13.53 -10.84 9.15
N CYS A 108 -14.69 -10.29 9.58
CA CYS A 108 -15.03 -8.88 9.44
C CYS A 108 -14.98 -8.24 10.82
N ASP A 109 -14.16 -7.23 10.98
CA ASP A 109 -14.04 -6.51 12.25
C ASP A 109 -13.76 -5.02 12.04
N LEU A 110 -14.00 -4.22 13.07
CA LEU A 110 -13.52 -2.85 13.15
C LEU A 110 -12.08 -2.90 13.67
N VAL A 111 -11.16 -2.39 12.88
CA VAL A 111 -9.73 -2.44 13.16
C VAL A 111 -9.13 -1.03 13.16
N ASP A 112 -8.11 -0.82 13.96
CA ASP A 112 -7.23 0.35 13.85
C ASP A 112 -6.19 0.05 12.78
N ALA A 113 -6.10 0.90 11.78
CA ALA A 113 -5.24 0.68 10.64
C ALA A 113 -4.59 1.98 10.15
N HIS A 114 -3.40 1.87 9.58
CA HIS A 114 -2.85 2.91 8.75
C HIS A 114 -3.56 2.90 7.40
N VAL A 115 -4.20 4.02 7.06
CA VAL A 115 -4.99 4.20 5.85
C VAL A 115 -4.33 5.24 4.96
N HIS A 116 -4.22 4.91 3.67
CA HIS A 116 -3.79 5.85 2.64
C HIS A 116 -4.99 6.26 1.80
N GLY A 117 -5.25 7.58 1.75
CA GLY A 117 -6.30 8.15 0.92
C GLY A 117 -5.76 8.68 -0.41
N TYR A 118 -6.49 8.46 -1.49
CA TYR A 118 -6.17 8.96 -2.83
C TYR A 118 -6.97 10.22 -3.17
N ALA A 119 -6.49 10.97 -4.16
CA ALA A 119 -7.12 12.22 -4.59
C ALA A 119 -8.54 12.03 -5.17
N ASP A 120 -8.88 10.84 -5.66
CA ASP A 120 -10.20 10.47 -6.18
C ASP A 120 -11.22 10.13 -5.08
N GLY A 121 -10.81 10.20 -3.81
CA GLY A 121 -11.61 9.85 -2.64
C GLY A 121 -11.59 8.36 -2.30
N SER A 122 -10.91 7.53 -3.07
CA SER A 122 -10.64 6.14 -2.70
C SER A 122 -9.58 6.06 -1.60
N TRP A 123 -9.55 4.94 -0.90
CA TRP A 123 -8.58 4.68 0.16
C TRP A 123 -8.25 3.20 0.25
N GLU A 124 -7.11 2.91 0.84
CA GLU A 124 -6.68 1.54 1.11
C GLU A 124 -6.03 1.41 2.48
N ILE A 125 -6.08 0.22 3.05
CA ILE A 125 -5.37 -0.13 4.27
C ILE A 125 -3.94 -0.49 3.91
N ILE A 126 -2.98 0.21 4.50
CA ILE A 126 -1.56 -0.11 4.37
C ILE A 126 -1.16 -1.16 5.38
N GLU A 127 -1.60 -1.00 6.63
CA GLU A 127 -1.24 -1.90 7.73
C GLU A 127 -2.37 -1.93 8.75
N ILE A 128 -2.71 -3.12 9.25
CA ILE A 128 -3.61 -3.31 10.38
C ILE A 128 -2.80 -3.35 11.67
N LEU A 129 -3.10 -2.44 12.59
CA LEU A 129 -2.43 -2.34 13.89
C LEU A 129 -3.05 -3.25 14.94
N GLY A 130 -4.32 -3.54 14.82
CA GLY A 130 -5.05 -4.41 15.72
C GLY A 130 -6.55 -4.21 15.68
N LYS A 131 -7.27 -4.94 16.52
CA LYS A 131 -8.71 -4.75 16.69
C LYS A 131 -8.96 -3.43 17.40
N HIS A 132 -9.93 -2.65 16.87
CA HIS A 132 -10.36 -1.41 17.52
C HIS A 132 -10.91 -1.70 18.92
N LYS A 133 -10.42 -0.97 19.91
CA LYS A 133 -10.90 -1.04 21.30
C LYS A 133 -11.74 0.20 21.54
N GLU A 134 -13.00 -0.03 21.86
CA GLU A 134 -13.89 1.03 22.36
C GLU A 134 -13.40 1.62 23.68
#